data_9305fc757c52bdf12f799b585cabbe0c
#
_entry.id   9305fc757c52bdf12f799b585cabbe0c
#
_cell.length_a   1.000
_cell.length_b   1.000
_cell.length_c   1.000
_cell.angle_alpha   90.00
_cell.angle_beta   90.00
_cell.angle_gamma   90.00
#
_symmetry.space_group_name_H-M   'P 1'
#
loop_
_entity.id
_entity.type
_entity.pdbx_description
1 polymer ?
#
loop_
_entity_poly.entity_id
_entity_poly.type
_entity_poly.pdbx_seq_one_letter_code
_entity_poly.pdbx_strand_id
1 'polypeptide(L)'
;MKKSYRKLARELHPDVNPDPKVQDRFKEITAAYEILSDPEKRSNYDRGGDNFAGFGGGFGGFSDIMDAFFGGGGNPRGPRARTRQGQDALIRTTITLAEACFGTEREIGVETAIICTKCGGDGCAPGTSPSTCDICRGRGEIQQVTRSFIGQVMTSRPCGTCQGFGTVIPQACTECSGDGRVRARRSVSVKIPAGVETGNRMQLSGQGEVGAGGGPAGDLYVEMIVEEHEYLLRDGDNLHIAVSVPMTSAALGSEMVIETLDGEINIEIKPGTQSGDVIAVKAKGMSKLRGGGRGDLYAHVSVEVPSKLSKKESDLLKEFAKLRSEDKSSNKMKSNKEDGQGSAGFFGKFKEAFRN
;
A
#
# COMPACT_ATOMS: atom_id res chain seq x y z
N MET A 1 -31.96 10.19 -29.63
CA MET A 1 -32.04 9.87 -28.21
C MET A 1 -30.96 10.60 -27.38
N LYS A 2 -29.66 10.33 -27.52
CA LYS A 2 -28.55 10.95 -26.75
C LYS A 2 -28.50 12.49 -26.83
N LYS A 3 -28.84 13.08 -28.00
CA LYS A 3 -28.86 14.54 -28.19
C LYS A 3 -30.04 15.21 -27.47
N SER A 4 -31.21 14.56 -27.47
CA SER A 4 -32.40 15.03 -26.77
C SER A 4 -32.24 14.95 -25.25
N TYR A 5 -31.66 13.83 -24.73
CA TYR A 5 -31.36 13.69 -23.33
C TYR A 5 -30.42 14.80 -22.83
N ARG A 6 -29.31 15.04 -23.55
CA ARG A 6 -28.38 16.12 -23.17
C ARG A 6 -28.99 17.51 -23.12
N LYS A 7 -29.96 17.77 -23.99
CA LYS A 7 -30.67 19.05 -23.98
C LYS A 7 -31.57 19.18 -22.75
N LEU A 8 -32.40 18.16 -22.49
CA LEU A 8 -33.32 18.15 -21.35
C LEU A 8 -32.57 18.07 -20.01
N ALA A 9 -31.46 17.33 -19.94
CA ALA A 9 -30.64 17.24 -18.73
C ALA A 9 -29.98 18.58 -18.35
N ARG A 10 -29.67 19.44 -19.31
CA ARG A 10 -29.16 20.79 -19.02
C ARG A 10 -30.27 21.77 -18.59
N GLU A 11 -31.47 21.64 -19.19
CA GLU A 11 -32.60 22.49 -18.87
C GLU A 11 -33.19 22.17 -17.49
N LEU A 12 -33.17 20.91 -17.09
CA LEU A 12 -33.78 20.42 -15.84
C LEU A 12 -32.76 20.07 -14.73
N HIS A 13 -31.49 20.49 -14.90
CA HIS A 13 -30.47 20.20 -13.91
C HIS A 13 -30.79 20.85 -12.56
N PRO A 14 -30.61 20.14 -11.42
CA PRO A 14 -30.92 20.67 -10.09
C PRO A 14 -30.20 21.98 -9.76
N ASP A 15 -28.97 22.17 -10.29
CA ASP A 15 -28.18 23.38 -10.08
C ASP A 15 -28.74 24.61 -10.87
N VAL A 16 -29.53 24.35 -11.93
CA VAL A 16 -30.13 25.40 -12.75
C VAL A 16 -31.57 25.68 -12.32
N ASN A 17 -32.28 24.63 -11.88
CA ASN A 17 -33.68 24.67 -11.47
C ASN A 17 -33.91 23.94 -10.15
N PRO A 18 -33.92 24.65 -9.01
CA PRO A 18 -34.09 24.06 -7.68
C PRO A 18 -35.53 23.61 -7.35
N ASP A 19 -36.51 23.80 -8.26
CA ASP A 19 -37.91 23.40 -8.03
C ASP A 19 -38.02 21.86 -7.89
N PRO A 20 -38.65 21.35 -6.81
CA PRO A 20 -38.84 19.92 -6.59
C PRO A 20 -39.52 19.18 -7.74
N LYS A 21 -40.51 19.83 -8.41
CA LYS A 21 -41.20 19.25 -9.57
C LYS A 21 -40.27 19.07 -10.78
N VAL A 22 -39.29 19.95 -10.93
CA VAL A 22 -38.29 19.88 -12.02
C VAL A 22 -37.28 18.78 -11.72
N GLN A 23 -36.92 18.61 -10.46
CA GLN A 23 -36.03 17.50 -10.03
C GLN A 23 -36.66 16.12 -10.29
N ASP A 24 -37.97 15.97 -10.04
CA ASP A 24 -38.68 14.72 -10.33
C ASP A 24 -38.71 14.42 -11.83
N ARG A 25 -38.95 15.41 -12.67
CA ARG A 25 -38.84 15.27 -14.14
C ARG A 25 -37.40 14.93 -14.59
N PHE A 26 -36.40 15.48 -13.96
CA PHE A 26 -34.99 15.13 -14.25
C PHE A 26 -34.70 13.65 -13.95
N LYS A 27 -35.21 13.12 -12.83
CA LYS A 27 -35.10 11.68 -12.50
C LYS A 27 -35.80 10.81 -13.54
N GLU A 28 -37.02 11.19 -13.97
CA GLU A 28 -37.76 10.47 -15.02
C GLU A 28 -36.97 10.37 -16.34
N ILE A 29 -36.41 11.48 -16.78
CA ILE A 29 -35.66 11.55 -18.05
C ILE A 29 -34.35 10.76 -17.96
N THR A 30 -33.71 10.78 -16.81
CA THR A 30 -32.49 10.01 -16.60
C THR A 30 -32.79 8.50 -16.64
N ALA A 31 -33.83 8.06 -15.97
CA ALA A 31 -34.25 6.66 -15.97
C ALA A 31 -34.70 6.19 -17.37
N ALA A 32 -35.48 7.02 -18.07
CA ALA A 32 -35.87 6.70 -19.44
C ALA A 32 -34.66 6.56 -20.39
N TYR A 33 -33.65 7.42 -20.21
CA TYR A 33 -32.42 7.35 -21.01
C TYR A 33 -31.62 6.10 -20.71
N GLU A 34 -31.46 5.70 -19.44
CA GLU A 34 -30.75 4.49 -19.04
C GLU A 34 -31.39 3.22 -19.62
N ILE A 35 -32.73 3.15 -19.59
CA ILE A 35 -33.46 1.99 -20.17
C ILE A 35 -33.31 1.96 -21.69
N LEU A 36 -33.49 3.09 -22.35
CA LEU A 36 -33.55 3.14 -23.80
C LEU A 36 -32.18 3.21 -24.49
N SER A 37 -31.11 3.57 -23.76
CA SER A 37 -29.75 3.64 -24.30
C SER A 37 -29.02 2.29 -24.35
N ASP A 38 -29.44 1.34 -23.53
CA ASP A 38 -28.88 0.00 -23.46
C ASP A 38 -29.73 -0.96 -24.31
N PRO A 39 -29.16 -1.66 -25.30
CA PRO A 39 -29.89 -2.57 -26.17
C PRO A 39 -30.61 -3.69 -25.44
N GLU A 40 -30.03 -4.25 -24.39
CA GLU A 40 -30.62 -5.36 -23.62
C GLU A 40 -31.79 -4.85 -22.77
N LYS A 41 -31.62 -3.74 -22.07
CA LYS A 41 -32.64 -3.11 -21.25
C LYS A 41 -33.83 -2.65 -22.11
N ARG A 42 -33.53 -2.08 -23.26
CA ARG A 42 -34.55 -1.70 -24.25
C ARG A 42 -35.32 -2.90 -24.80
N SER A 43 -34.63 -3.98 -25.15
CA SER A 43 -35.28 -5.22 -25.63
C SER A 43 -36.19 -5.82 -24.56
N ASN A 44 -35.82 -5.76 -23.30
CA ASN A 44 -36.66 -6.23 -22.20
C ASN A 44 -37.88 -5.33 -22.00
N TYR A 45 -37.72 -3.99 -22.12
CA TYR A 45 -38.81 -3.02 -22.08
C TYR A 45 -39.78 -3.23 -23.27
N ASP A 46 -39.27 -3.37 -24.52
CA ASP A 46 -40.06 -3.54 -25.75
C ASP A 46 -40.80 -4.90 -25.80
N ARG A 47 -40.28 -5.94 -25.11
CA ARG A 47 -40.94 -7.26 -24.99
C ARG A 47 -42.13 -7.28 -24.02
N GLY A 48 -42.48 -6.14 -23.45
CA GLY A 48 -43.61 -6.05 -22.53
C GLY A 48 -43.42 -6.99 -21.35
N GLY A 49 -42.50 -6.66 -20.44
CA GLY A 49 -42.48 -7.38 -19.16
C GLY A 49 -43.86 -7.27 -18.53
N ASP A 50 -44.59 -8.40 -18.46
CA ASP A 50 -45.98 -8.52 -18.01
C ASP A 50 -46.29 -7.96 -16.62
N ASN A 51 -45.29 -7.38 -15.94
CA ASN A 51 -45.41 -6.71 -14.65
C ASN A 51 -45.75 -5.21 -14.73
N PHE A 52 -45.83 -4.60 -15.95
CA PHE A 52 -46.10 -3.15 -16.08
C PHE A 52 -47.59 -2.82 -16.19
N ALA A 53 -48.44 -3.81 -16.49
CA ALA A 53 -49.87 -3.58 -16.69
C ALA A 53 -50.71 -3.42 -15.40
N GLY A 54 -50.11 -3.50 -14.20
CA GLY A 54 -50.80 -3.44 -12.92
C GLY A 54 -50.69 -2.14 -12.15
N PHE A 55 -49.91 -1.14 -12.62
CA PHE A 55 -49.61 0.07 -11.87
C PHE A 55 -50.18 1.35 -12.49
N GLY A 56 -51.47 1.34 -12.75
CA GLY A 56 -52.24 2.52 -13.04
C GLY A 56 -52.70 3.20 -11.75
N GLY A 57 -51.97 4.19 -11.28
CA GLY A 57 -52.50 5.10 -10.26
C GLY A 57 -51.57 5.40 -9.08
N GLY A 58 -50.96 6.57 -9.10
CA GLY A 58 -50.40 7.18 -7.88
C GLY A 58 -48.90 7.49 -7.91
N PHE A 59 -48.61 8.71 -7.74
CA PHE A 59 -47.33 9.44 -7.82
C PHE A 59 -46.21 9.01 -6.82
N GLY A 60 -46.33 7.85 -6.17
CA GLY A 60 -45.37 7.35 -5.19
C GLY A 60 -44.48 6.17 -5.63
N GLY A 61 -44.71 5.61 -6.81
CA GLY A 61 -44.18 4.30 -7.20
C GLY A 61 -42.86 4.28 -7.96
N PHE A 62 -42.20 5.42 -8.19
CA PHE A 62 -40.98 5.43 -9.01
C PHE A 62 -39.76 4.88 -8.26
N SER A 63 -39.70 5.09 -6.94
CA SER A 63 -38.67 4.47 -6.08
C SER A 63 -38.83 2.95 -6.01
N ASP A 64 -40.06 2.47 -5.94
CA ASP A 64 -40.37 1.03 -5.89
C ASP A 64 -40.15 0.33 -7.24
N ILE A 65 -40.32 1.06 -8.36
CA ILE A 65 -39.96 0.56 -9.71
C ILE A 65 -38.45 0.53 -9.90
N MET A 66 -37.72 1.52 -9.40
CA MET A 66 -36.25 1.51 -9.39
C MET A 66 -35.73 0.38 -8.51
N ASP A 67 -36.27 0.17 -7.33
CA ASP A 67 -35.90 -0.94 -6.42
C ASP A 67 -36.32 -2.32 -7.00
N ALA A 68 -37.40 -2.41 -7.73
CA ALA A 68 -37.79 -3.66 -8.42
C ALA A 68 -36.93 -3.94 -9.68
N PHE A 69 -36.44 -2.91 -10.36
CA PHE A 69 -35.64 -3.05 -11.59
C PHE A 69 -34.10 -2.99 -11.34
N PHE A 70 -33.66 -2.25 -10.36
CA PHE A 70 -32.26 -2.08 -10.00
C PHE A 70 -31.88 -2.60 -8.61
N GLY A 71 -32.80 -2.60 -7.68
CA GLY A 71 -32.69 -3.10 -6.31
C GLY A 71 -33.27 -4.49 -6.17
N GLY A 72 -32.77 -5.41 -6.98
CA GLY A 72 -33.01 -6.81 -6.76
C GLY A 72 -34.47 -7.22 -6.79
N GLY A 73 -34.99 -7.45 -7.96
CA GLY A 73 -35.92 -8.55 -8.17
C GLY A 73 -35.34 -9.71 -7.40
N GLY A 74 -36.02 -10.14 -6.33
CA GLY A 74 -35.55 -11.20 -5.46
C GLY A 74 -35.38 -12.51 -6.22
N ASN A 75 -34.31 -12.53 -7.01
CA ASN A 75 -33.72 -13.81 -7.38
C ASN A 75 -33.44 -14.49 -6.06
N PRO A 76 -34.01 -15.65 -5.75
CA PRO A 76 -33.73 -16.35 -4.53
C PRO A 76 -32.21 -16.47 -4.46
N ARG A 77 -31.59 -15.61 -3.63
CA ARG A 77 -30.18 -15.72 -3.32
C ARG A 77 -30.07 -17.11 -2.72
N GLY A 78 -29.48 -18.03 -3.49
CA GLY A 78 -29.24 -19.38 -3.01
C GLY A 78 -28.59 -19.37 -1.63
N PRO A 79 -28.45 -20.51 -0.97
CA PRO A 79 -27.89 -20.60 0.37
C PRO A 79 -26.52 -19.90 0.39
N ARG A 80 -26.23 -19.17 1.43
CA ARG A 80 -24.93 -18.53 1.64
C ARG A 80 -23.85 -19.63 1.65
N ALA A 81 -22.79 -19.43 0.89
CA ALA A 81 -21.66 -20.34 0.98
C ALA A 81 -21.05 -20.32 2.38
N ARG A 82 -20.80 -21.48 2.98
CA ARG A 82 -20.05 -21.59 4.24
C ARG A 82 -18.59 -21.20 4.02
N THR A 83 -18.04 -21.60 2.89
CA THR A 83 -16.70 -21.23 2.48
C THR A 83 -16.68 -19.78 2.01
N ARG A 84 -15.83 -18.97 2.61
CA ARG A 84 -15.60 -17.58 2.23
C ARG A 84 -14.12 -17.38 1.98
N GLN A 85 -13.78 -16.47 1.10
CA GLN A 85 -12.39 -16.06 0.93
C GLN A 85 -11.88 -15.43 2.21
N GLY A 86 -10.64 -15.75 2.56
CA GLY A 86 -9.94 -15.14 3.68
C GLY A 86 -9.58 -13.70 3.42
N GLN A 87 -9.25 -13.00 4.48
CA GLN A 87 -8.80 -11.62 4.40
C GLN A 87 -7.33 -11.57 4.03
N ASP A 88 -6.96 -10.49 3.33
CA ASP A 88 -5.57 -10.18 3.12
C ASP A 88 -4.94 -9.72 4.43
N ALA A 89 -3.66 -10.05 4.61
CA ALA A 89 -2.88 -9.66 5.76
C ALA A 89 -1.76 -8.71 5.35
N LEU A 90 -1.48 -7.71 6.17
CA LEU A 90 -0.35 -6.80 6.00
C LEU A 90 0.60 -6.95 7.19
N ILE A 91 1.85 -7.24 6.90
CA ILE A 91 2.92 -7.25 7.91
C ILE A 91 4.02 -6.29 7.51
N ARG A 92 4.74 -5.77 8.51
CA ARG A 92 5.91 -4.91 8.30
C ARG A 92 7.14 -5.68 8.72
N THR A 93 8.18 -5.63 7.90
CA THR A 93 9.47 -6.21 8.21
C THR A 93 10.55 -5.17 8.09
N THR A 94 11.43 -5.12 9.08
CA THR A 94 12.57 -4.22 9.11
C THR A 94 13.78 -4.92 8.53
N ILE A 95 14.47 -4.27 7.61
CA ILE A 95 15.66 -4.77 6.94
C ILE A 95 16.77 -3.74 7.02
N THR A 96 18.02 -4.19 7.03
CA THR A 96 19.18 -3.29 6.98
C THR A 96 19.39 -2.67 5.61
N LEU A 97 20.15 -1.57 5.53
CA LEU A 97 20.49 -0.93 4.27
C LEU A 97 21.27 -1.88 3.33
N ALA A 98 22.14 -2.75 3.89
CA ALA A 98 22.86 -3.75 3.13
C ALA A 98 21.91 -4.80 2.51
N GLU A 99 20.95 -5.31 3.28
CA GLU A 99 19.94 -6.24 2.78
C GLU A 99 19.04 -5.60 1.71
N ALA A 100 18.70 -4.32 1.91
CA ALA A 100 17.96 -3.56 0.89
C ALA A 100 18.78 -3.38 -0.39
N CYS A 101 20.10 -3.25 -0.29
CA CYS A 101 20.99 -3.10 -1.44
C CYS A 101 21.17 -4.39 -2.23
N PHE A 102 21.45 -5.50 -1.53
CA PHE A 102 21.82 -6.77 -2.18
C PHE A 102 20.68 -7.75 -2.34
N GLY A 103 19.57 -7.51 -1.65
CA GLY A 103 18.49 -8.45 -1.50
C GLY A 103 18.80 -9.51 -0.44
N THR A 104 17.76 -10.14 0.08
CA THR A 104 17.90 -11.19 1.10
C THR A 104 16.71 -12.13 1.07
N GLU A 105 16.86 -13.30 1.65
CA GLU A 105 15.76 -14.21 1.90
C GLU A 105 15.61 -14.37 3.41
N ARG A 106 14.40 -14.11 3.91
CA ARG A 106 14.08 -14.19 5.34
C ARG A 106 12.85 -15.01 5.61
N GLU A 107 12.86 -15.73 6.70
CA GLU A 107 11.69 -16.35 7.28
C GLU A 107 11.00 -15.37 8.23
N ILE A 108 9.74 -15.06 7.94
CA ILE A 108 8.94 -14.14 8.73
C ILE A 108 7.84 -14.91 9.43
N GLY A 109 7.77 -14.77 10.76
CA GLY A 109 6.69 -15.35 11.56
C GLY A 109 5.41 -14.53 11.41
N VAL A 110 4.36 -15.14 10.88
CA VAL A 110 3.07 -14.52 10.65
C VAL A 110 2.00 -15.17 11.53
N GLU A 111 1.29 -14.36 12.29
CA GLU A 111 0.09 -14.83 13.01
C GLU A 111 -1.11 -14.69 12.10
N THR A 112 -1.68 -15.80 11.67
CA THR A 112 -2.75 -15.83 10.68
C THR A 112 -3.74 -16.96 10.98
N ALA A 113 -4.92 -16.88 10.39
CA ALA A 113 -5.86 -18.00 10.40
C ALA A 113 -5.40 -19.06 9.40
N ILE A 114 -5.21 -20.28 9.87
CA ILE A 114 -4.89 -21.47 9.07
C ILE A 114 -6.04 -22.46 9.06
N ILE A 115 -6.07 -23.37 8.09
CA ILE A 115 -7.05 -24.46 8.07
C ILE A 115 -6.94 -25.27 9.37
N CYS A 116 -8.07 -25.54 10.00
CA CYS A 116 -8.11 -26.43 11.17
C CYS A 116 -7.71 -27.84 10.75
N THR A 117 -6.60 -28.33 11.30
CA THR A 117 -6.06 -29.65 10.96
C THR A 117 -6.97 -30.80 11.39
N LYS A 118 -7.76 -30.59 12.44
CA LYS A 118 -8.66 -31.62 13.00
C LYS A 118 -9.87 -31.91 12.12
N CYS A 119 -10.45 -30.88 11.48
CA CYS A 119 -11.63 -31.04 10.61
C CYS A 119 -11.35 -30.80 9.13
N GLY A 120 -10.14 -30.42 8.75
CA GLY A 120 -9.79 -30.14 7.35
C GLY A 120 -10.50 -28.93 6.73
N GLY A 121 -11.14 -28.07 7.56
CA GLY A 121 -11.80 -26.87 7.10
C GLY A 121 -13.33 -26.89 7.11
N ASP A 122 -13.97 -28.05 7.19
CA ASP A 122 -15.44 -28.17 7.13
C ASP A 122 -16.17 -27.78 8.43
N GLY A 123 -15.43 -27.60 9.52
CA GLY A 123 -15.96 -27.19 10.82
C GLY A 123 -16.66 -28.30 11.59
N CYS A 124 -16.73 -29.53 11.09
CA CYS A 124 -17.40 -30.66 11.72
C CYS A 124 -16.46 -31.47 12.61
N ALA A 125 -17.00 -32.15 13.62
CA ALA A 125 -16.25 -33.13 14.39
C ALA A 125 -15.80 -34.28 13.48
N PRO A 126 -14.63 -34.92 13.76
CA PRO A 126 -14.16 -36.04 12.96
C PRO A 126 -15.23 -37.14 12.80
N GLY A 127 -15.44 -37.59 11.57
CA GLY A 127 -16.47 -38.58 11.24
C GLY A 127 -17.87 -38.03 11.03
N THR A 128 -18.06 -36.70 11.11
CA THR A 128 -19.33 -36.03 10.78
C THR A 128 -19.13 -35.06 9.60
N SER A 129 -20.22 -34.77 8.91
CA SER A 129 -20.22 -33.83 7.79
C SER A 129 -21.42 -32.88 7.90
N PRO A 130 -21.38 -31.69 7.23
CA PRO A 130 -22.51 -30.80 7.20
C PRO A 130 -23.74 -31.47 6.61
N SER A 131 -24.86 -31.42 7.27
CA SER A 131 -26.13 -31.99 6.81
C SER A 131 -27.04 -30.91 6.24
N THR A 132 -27.93 -31.27 5.32
CA THR A 132 -28.93 -30.35 4.77
C THR A 132 -29.89 -29.91 5.89
N CYS A 133 -30.20 -28.63 5.95
CA CYS A 133 -31.12 -28.08 6.94
C CYS A 133 -32.57 -28.55 6.66
N ASP A 134 -33.18 -29.24 7.60
CA ASP A 134 -34.52 -29.79 7.46
C ASP A 134 -35.60 -28.71 7.30
N ILE A 135 -35.41 -27.54 7.94
CA ILE A 135 -36.39 -26.46 7.93
C ILE A 135 -36.50 -25.79 6.56
N CYS A 136 -35.37 -25.41 5.95
CA CYS A 136 -35.34 -24.73 4.66
C CYS A 136 -35.03 -25.69 3.49
N ARG A 137 -34.77 -26.98 3.77
CA ARG A 137 -34.43 -28.00 2.79
C ARG A 137 -33.30 -27.57 1.84
N GLY A 138 -32.26 -26.98 2.39
CA GLY A 138 -31.08 -26.50 1.65
C GLY A 138 -31.21 -25.12 1.02
N ARG A 139 -32.38 -24.48 1.06
CA ARG A 139 -32.59 -23.17 0.41
C ARG A 139 -31.91 -22.01 1.13
N GLY A 140 -31.61 -22.16 2.42
CA GLY A 140 -31.03 -21.07 3.24
C GLY A 140 -32.04 -20.03 3.67
N GLU A 141 -33.21 -19.94 3.03
CA GLU A 141 -34.25 -18.95 3.25
C GLU A 141 -35.61 -19.58 3.54
N ILE A 142 -36.44 -18.86 4.29
CA ILE A 142 -37.82 -19.24 4.59
C ILE A 142 -38.72 -18.13 4.08
N GLN A 143 -39.74 -18.51 3.29
CA GLN A 143 -40.75 -17.58 2.81
C GLN A 143 -41.79 -17.37 3.91
N GLN A 144 -42.10 -16.12 4.22
CA GLN A 144 -43.10 -15.73 5.16
C GLN A 144 -44.11 -14.77 4.51
N VAL A 145 -45.38 -15.08 4.62
CA VAL A 145 -46.44 -14.18 4.16
C VAL A 145 -46.67 -13.14 5.25
N THR A 146 -46.36 -11.88 4.95
CA THR A 146 -46.62 -10.75 5.84
C THR A 146 -47.84 -9.98 5.33
N ARG A 147 -48.81 -9.75 6.19
CA ARG A 147 -49.96 -8.90 5.86
C ARG A 147 -49.54 -7.43 5.95
N SER A 148 -49.52 -6.75 4.81
CA SER A 148 -49.36 -5.31 4.68
C SER A 148 -50.77 -4.69 4.43
N PHE A 149 -50.93 -3.39 4.63
CA PHE A 149 -52.17 -2.71 4.30
C PHE A 149 -52.47 -2.69 2.80
N ILE A 150 -51.49 -3.04 1.94
CA ILE A 150 -51.63 -3.19 0.48
C ILE A 150 -51.97 -4.64 0.08
N GLY A 151 -52.06 -5.59 1.04
CA GLY A 151 -52.33 -6.99 0.78
C GLY A 151 -51.32 -7.95 1.44
N GLN A 152 -51.32 -9.19 0.98
CA GLN A 152 -50.38 -10.21 1.42
C GLN A 152 -49.10 -10.15 0.58
N VAL A 153 -47.98 -9.83 1.22
CA VAL A 153 -46.66 -9.78 0.58
C VAL A 153 -45.82 -10.97 1.05
N MET A 154 -45.29 -11.73 0.11
CA MET A 154 -44.30 -12.79 0.40
C MET A 154 -42.92 -12.18 0.59
N THR A 155 -42.39 -12.27 1.82
CA THR A 155 -41.03 -11.86 2.16
C THR A 155 -40.16 -13.07 2.40
N SER A 156 -38.95 -13.06 1.89
CA SER A 156 -37.92 -14.06 2.14
C SER A 156 -37.02 -13.59 3.27
N ARG A 157 -36.77 -14.45 4.25
CA ARG A 157 -35.83 -14.17 5.34
C ARG A 157 -34.85 -15.33 5.49
N PRO A 158 -33.61 -15.07 5.97
CA PRO A 158 -32.65 -16.14 6.27
C PRO A 158 -33.26 -17.14 7.26
N CYS A 159 -33.06 -18.44 6.99
CA CYS A 159 -33.52 -19.51 7.90
C CYS A 159 -32.79 -19.39 9.24
N GLY A 160 -33.52 -19.26 10.32
CA GLY A 160 -32.96 -19.09 11.68
C GLY A 160 -32.10 -20.28 12.14
N THR A 161 -32.43 -21.49 11.71
CA THR A 161 -31.72 -22.72 12.09
C THR A 161 -30.35 -22.81 11.42
N CYS A 162 -30.27 -22.56 10.13
CA CYS A 162 -28.99 -22.64 9.39
C CYS A 162 -28.36 -21.26 9.13
N GLN A 163 -28.94 -20.19 9.60
CA GLN A 163 -28.46 -18.80 9.43
C GLN A 163 -28.21 -18.40 7.97
N GLY A 164 -28.96 -18.98 7.06
CA GLY A 164 -28.84 -18.72 5.63
C GLY A 164 -27.89 -19.67 4.87
N PHE A 165 -27.21 -20.59 5.54
CA PHE A 165 -26.24 -21.49 4.91
C PHE A 165 -26.89 -22.68 4.18
N GLY A 166 -28.15 -22.98 4.42
CA GLY A 166 -28.80 -24.16 3.84
C GLY A 166 -28.38 -25.50 4.44
N THR A 167 -27.25 -25.53 5.15
CA THR A 167 -26.71 -26.71 5.85
C THR A 167 -26.53 -26.42 7.33
N VAL A 168 -26.54 -27.44 8.16
CA VAL A 168 -26.23 -27.36 9.60
C VAL A 168 -25.05 -28.26 9.93
N ILE A 169 -24.25 -27.87 10.91
CA ILE A 169 -23.16 -28.67 11.46
C ILE A 169 -23.76 -29.44 12.67
N PRO A 170 -23.93 -30.77 12.57
CA PRO A 170 -24.55 -31.55 13.65
C PRO A 170 -23.71 -31.56 14.91
N GLN A 171 -22.40 -31.70 14.74
CA GLN A 171 -21.41 -31.64 15.80
C GLN A 171 -20.26 -30.75 15.36
N ALA A 172 -20.07 -29.63 16.06
CA ALA A 172 -18.99 -28.70 15.77
C ALA A 172 -17.62 -29.31 16.17
N CYS A 173 -16.62 -29.03 15.35
CA CYS A 173 -15.22 -29.38 15.68
C CYS A 173 -14.81 -28.69 16.98
N THR A 174 -14.25 -29.46 17.91
CA THR A 174 -13.86 -28.95 19.25
C THR A 174 -12.68 -27.97 19.21
N GLU A 175 -11.90 -27.98 18.14
CA GLU A 175 -10.73 -27.11 17.97
C GLU A 175 -11.10 -25.75 17.37
N CYS A 176 -11.87 -25.73 16.31
CA CYS A 176 -12.28 -24.49 15.62
C CYS A 176 -13.71 -24.05 15.91
N SER A 177 -14.48 -24.78 16.74
CA SER A 177 -15.86 -24.47 17.12
C SER A 177 -16.81 -24.26 15.92
N GLY A 178 -16.55 -24.93 14.81
CA GLY A 178 -17.35 -24.86 13.58
C GLY A 178 -16.89 -23.84 12.55
N ASP A 179 -15.86 -23.02 12.83
CA ASP A 179 -15.34 -22.01 11.88
C ASP A 179 -14.47 -22.59 10.76
N GLY A 180 -13.96 -23.83 10.92
CA GLY A 180 -13.11 -24.50 9.94
C GLY A 180 -11.67 -24.01 9.90
N ARG A 181 -11.30 -22.98 10.69
CA ARG A 181 -9.97 -22.38 10.76
C ARG A 181 -9.57 -22.08 12.20
N VAL A 182 -8.28 -22.02 12.45
CA VAL A 182 -7.70 -21.69 13.76
C VAL A 182 -6.61 -20.64 13.60
N ARG A 183 -6.40 -19.81 14.59
CA ARG A 183 -5.27 -18.89 14.61
C ARG A 183 -4.01 -19.62 15.01
N ALA A 184 -2.95 -19.51 14.20
CA ALA A 184 -1.66 -20.08 14.48
C ALA A 184 -0.56 -19.18 13.91
N ARG A 185 0.63 -19.32 14.50
CA ARG A 185 1.85 -18.71 14.00
C ARG A 185 2.50 -19.66 13.00
N ARG A 186 2.80 -19.16 11.80
CA ARG A 186 3.55 -19.90 10.78
C ARG A 186 4.72 -19.08 10.26
N SER A 187 5.79 -19.76 9.83
CA SER A 187 6.90 -19.11 9.12
C SER A 187 6.59 -19.05 7.62
N VAL A 188 6.84 -17.91 7.01
CA VAL A 188 6.76 -17.71 5.57
C VAL A 188 8.11 -17.23 5.07
N SER A 189 8.72 -17.95 4.12
CA SER A 189 9.95 -17.50 3.46
C SER A 189 9.62 -16.40 2.47
N VAL A 190 10.33 -15.27 2.58
CA VAL A 190 10.14 -14.07 1.78
C VAL A 190 11.45 -13.70 1.12
N LYS A 191 11.47 -13.73 -0.21
CA LYS A 191 12.63 -13.32 -1.00
C LYS A 191 12.53 -11.84 -1.33
N ILE A 192 13.28 -11.02 -0.62
CA ILE A 192 13.31 -9.56 -0.78
C ILE A 192 14.28 -9.23 -1.92
N PRO A 193 13.82 -8.57 -3.00
CA PRO A 193 14.68 -8.20 -4.11
C PRO A 193 15.65 -7.08 -3.74
N ALA A 194 16.77 -6.98 -4.46
CA ALA A 194 17.72 -5.88 -4.33
C ALA A 194 17.09 -4.55 -4.77
N GLY A 195 17.47 -3.47 -4.11
CA GLY A 195 17.04 -2.12 -4.47
C GLY A 195 15.73 -1.67 -3.82
N VAL A 196 15.15 -2.45 -2.91
CA VAL A 196 13.91 -2.07 -2.23
C VAL A 196 14.06 -0.81 -1.38
N GLU A 197 12.95 -0.09 -1.22
CA GLU A 197 12.85 1.13 -0.41
C GLU A 197 11.83 0.95 0.70
N THR A 198 11.92 1.80 1.72
CA THR A 198 10.91 1.89 2.76
C THR A 198 9.54 2.19 2.14
N GLY A 199 8.53 1.40 2.51
CA GLY A 199 7.18 1.49 1.96
C GLY A 199 6.93 0.63 0.73
N ASN A 200 7.95 -0.02 0.16
CA ASN A 200 7.73 -1.02 -0.87
C ASN A 200 6.98 -2.22 -0.29
N ARG A 201 6.00 -2.71 -1.04
CA ARG A 201 5.16 -3.85 -0.65
C ARG A 201 5.35 -5.00 -1.62
N MET A 202 5.49 -6.18 -1.06
CA MET A 202 5.52 -7.43 -1.80
C MET A 202 4.26 -8.22 -1.51
N GLN A 203 3.60 -8.71 -2.55
CA GLN A 203 2.42 -9.55 -2.46
C GLN A 203 2.83 -11.03 -2.56
N LEU A 204 2.40 -11.81 -1.59
CA LEU A 204 2.54 -13.26 -1.55
C LEU A 204 1.14 -13.86 -1.68
N SER A 205 0.80 -14.32 -2.87
CA SER A 205 -0.54 -14.82 -3.18
C SER A 205 -0.88 -16.08 -2.37
N GLY A 206 -2.08 -16.09 -1.80
CA GLY A 206 -2.58 -17.21 -1.00
C GLY A 206 -1.88 -17.40 0.34
N GLN A 207 -1.09 -16.43 0.81
CA GLN A 207 -0.36 -16.49 2.08
C GLN A 207 -1.02 -15.63 3.18
N GLY A 208 -2.21 -15.10 2.93
CA GLY A 208 -3.01 -14.36 3.91
C GLY A 208 -3.78 -15.26 4.87
N GLU A 209 -4.88 -14.76 5.44
CA GLU A 209 -5.76 -15.53 6.31
C GLU A 209 -6.58 -16.54 5.51
N VAL A 210 -6.72 -17.75 6.03
CA VAL A 210 -7.66 -18.73 5.51
C VAL A 210 -9.08 -18.27 5.79
N GLY A 211 -9.97 -18.42 4.82
CA GLY A 211 -11.36 -18.04 4.94
C GLY A 211 -12.16 -18.96 5.86
N ALA A 212 -13.28 -18.47 6.37
CA ALA A 212 -14.20 -19.29 7.15
C ALA A 212 -14.70 -20.50 6.34
N GLY A 213 -14.95 -21.62 7.01
CA GLY A 213 -15.35 -22.86 6.36
C GLY A 213 -14.27 -23.47 5.47
N GLY A 214 -12.98 -23.25 5.80
CA GLY A 214 -11.86 -23.75 5.00
C GLY A 214 -11.77 -23.11 3.61
N GLY A 215 -12.29 -21.89 3.45
CA GLY A 215 -12.25 -21.17 2.19
C GLY A 215 -10.84 -20.77 1.78
N PRO A 216 -10.63 -20.37 0.51
CA PRO A 216 -9.33 -19.98 0.01
C PRO A 216 -8.73 -18.87 0.85
N ALA A 217 -7.40 -18.91 1.04
CA ALA A 217 -6.69 -17.86 1.74
C ALA A 217 -6.67 -16.56 0.92
N GLY A 218 -6.63 -15.43 1.62
CA GLY A 218 -6.29 -14.14 1.05
C GLY A 218 -4.80 -14.02 0.74
N ASP A 219 -4.32 -12.85 0.42
CA ASP A 219 -2.93 -12.57 0.12
C ASP A 219 -2.21 -11.96 1.34
N LEU A 220 -0.90 -12.18 1.40
CA LEU A 220 -0.05 -11.56 2.40
C LEU A 220 0.77 -10.45 1.74
N TYR A 221 0.61 -9.25 2.24
CA TYR A 221 1.42 -8.09 1.87
C TYR A 221 2.53 -7.89 2.90
N VAL A 222 3.77 -7.87 2.43
CA VAL A 222 4.94 -7.59 3.25
C VAL A 222 5.44 -6.20 2.89
N GLU A 223 5.34 -5.25 3.81
CA GLU A 223 5.85 -3.89 3.68
C GLU A 223 7.25 -3.82 4.29
N MET A 224 8.23 -3.39 3.48
CA MET A 224 9.61 -3.25 3.92
C MET A 224 9.84 -1.90 4.59
N ILE A 225 10.55 -1.91 5.70
CA ILE A 225 11.08 -0.74 6.38
C ILE A 225 12.60 -0.88 6.40
N VAL A 226 13.31 0.01 5.70
CA VAL A 226 14.76 0.02 5.69
C VAL A 226 15.24 0.83 6.89
N GLU A 227 16.10 0.23 7.72
CA GLU A 227 16.73 0.91 8.85
C GLU A 227 17.70 1.99 8.37
N GLU A 228 17.78 3.07 9.13
CA GLU A 228 18.80 4.09 8.93
C GLU A 228 20.19 3.49 9.21
N HIS A 229 21.14 3.80 8.34
CA HIS A 229 22.51 3.36 8.51
C HIS A 229 23.32 4.41 9.28
N GLU A 230 24.29 3.99 10.08
CA GLU A 230 25.06 4.87 10.95
C GLU A 230 25.83 5.96 10.18
N TYR A 231 26.41 5.61 9.02
CA TYR A 231 27.27 6.52 8.26
C TYR A 231 26.77 6.81 6.85
N LEU A 232 25.86 5.99 6.31
CA LEU A 232 25.40 6.08 4.94
C LEU A 232 23.97 6.63 4.89
N LEU A 233 23.79 7.70 4.13
CA LEU A 233 22.47 8.25 3.84
C LEU A 233 22.06 7.87 2.42
N ARG A 234 20.88 7.30 2.26
CA ARG A 234 20.32 6.95 0.96
C ARG A 234 19.56 8.12 0.34
N ASP A 235 19.84 8.42 -0.92
CA ASP A 235 19.08 9.34 -1.76
C ASP A 235 18.75 8.64 -3.10
N GLY A 236 17.56 8.05 -3.17
CA GLY A 236 17.15 7.22 -4.31
C GLY A 236 18.08 6.03 -4.50
N ASP A 237 18.74 5.96 -5.64
CA ASP A 237 19.74 4.91 -5.96
C ASP A 237 21.15 5.28 -5.46
N ASN A 238 21.39 6.50 -5.02
CA ASN A 238 22.70 6.92 -4.57
C ASN A 238 22.85 6.82 -3.05
N LEU A 239 24.11 6.73 -2.63
CA LEU A 239 24.50 6.79 -1.23
C LEU A 239 25.38 8.00 -0.98
N HIS A 240 25.28 8.57 0.21
CA HIS A 240 26.06 9.70 0.64
C HIS A 240 26.74 9.36 1.98
N ILE A 241 28.02 9.76 2.10
CA ILE A 241 28.79 9.60 3.31
C ILE A 241 29.52 10.91 3.64
N ALA A 242 29.58 11.29 4.89
CA ALA A 242 30.43 12.40 5.34
C ALA A 242 31.83 11.85 5.67
N VAL A 243 32.86 12.45 5.11
CA VAL A 243 34.24 12.04 5.30
C VAL A 243 35.03 13.21 5.90
N SER A 244 35.61 12.97 7.06
CA SER A 244 36.47 13.94 7.72
C SER A 244 37.92 13.75 7.29
N VAL A 245 38.50 14.80 6.70
CA VAL A 245 39.85 14.80 6.13
C VAL A 245 40.72 15.80 6.90
N PRO A 246 41.86 15.38 7.47
CA PRO A 246 42.79 16.32 8.08
C PRO A 246 43.26 17.39 7.08
N MET A 247 43.44 18.66 7.54
CA MET A 247 43.83 19.75 6.68
C MET A 247 45.14 19.49 5.92
N THR A 248 46.06 18.74 6.50
CA THR A 248 47.35 18.37 5.87
C THR A 248 47.12 17.39 4.72
N SER A 249 46.26 16.40 4.90
CA SER A 249 45.86 15.45 3.85
C SER A 249 45.08 16.14 2.73
N ALA A 250 44.20 17.08 3.08
CA ALA A 250 43.48 17.87 2.10
C ALA A 250 44.40 18.79 1.28
N ALA A 251 45.46 19.35 1.90
CA ALA A 251 46.40 20.22 1.23
C ALA A 251 47.42 19.44 0.32
N LEU A 252 47.95 18.32 0.82
CA LEU A 252 49.00 17.55 0.18
C LEU A 252 48.49 16.45 -0.75
N GLY A 253 47.22 16.04 -0.57
CA GLY A 253 46.67 14.83 -1.14
C GLY A 253 46.99 13.61 -0.29
N SER A 254 46.10 12.63 -0.31
CA SER A 254 46.29 11.34 0.39
C SER A 254 45.33 10.30 -0.15
N GLU A 255 45.59 9.06 0.18
CA GLU A 255 44.60 7.99 0.08
C GLU A 255 43.90 7.79 1.41
N MET A 256 42.60 7.56 1.38
CA MET A 256 41.80 7.33 2.56
C MET A 256 40.91 6.10 2.36
N VAL A 257 40.82 5.28 3.40
CA VAL A 257 39.93 4.12 3.43
C VAL A 257 38.59 4.56 3.98
N ILE A 258 37.51 4.24 3.29
CA ILE A 258 36.13 4.43 3.77
C ILE A 258 35.39 3.10 3.76
N GLU A 259 34.52 2.91 4.73
CA GLU A 259 33.63 1.75 4.83
C GLU A 259 32.38 1.97 3.97
N THR A 260 32.04 0.99 3.18
CA THR A 260 30.85 0.99 2.32
C THR A 260 30.05 -0.29 2.49
N LEU A 261 28.87 -0.40 1.85
CA LEU A 261 28.10 -1.65 1.86
C LEU A 261 28.84 -2.84 1.24
N ASP A 262 29.85 -2.61 0.41
CA ASP A 262 30.69 -3.63 -0.21
C ASP A 262 31.97 -3.93 0.60
N GLY A 263 32.12 -3.33 1.76
CA GLY A 263 33.34 -3.35 2.57
C GLY A 263 34.18 -2.09 2.38
N GLU A 264 35.44 -2.16 2.76
CA GLU A 264 36.40 -1.08 2.68
C GLU A 264 36.83 -0.76 1.24
N ILE A 265 36.88 0.51 0.91
CA ILE A 265 37.39 1.00 -0.37
C ILE A 265 38.35 2.17 -0.16
N ASN A 266 39.36 2.28 -1.02
CA ASN A 266 40.24 3.45 -1.03
C ASN A 266 39.66 4.57 -1.91
N ILE A 267 39.65 5.77 -1.37
CA ILE A 267 39.36 7.00 -2.11
C ILE A 267 40.59 7.90 -2.16
N GLU A 268 40.82 8.53 -3.30
CA GLU A 268 41.91 9.47 -3.49
C GLU A 268 41.46 10.89 -3.12
N ILE A 269 42.13 11.49 -2.16
CA ILE A 269 41.97 12.89 -1.80
C ILE A 269 43.01 13.67 -2.60
N LYS A 270 42.56 14.47 -3.58
CA LYS A 270 43.46 15.26 -4.40
C LYS A 270 44.07 16.42 -3.63
N PRO A 271 45.34 16.82 -3.96
CA PRO A 271 45.92 18.00 -3.37
C PRO A 271 45.08 19.26 -3.61
N GLY A 272 44.81 20.01 -2.51
CA GLY A 272 43.99 21.22 -2.56
C GLY A 272 42.49 20.98 -2.41
N THR A 273 42.04 19.78 -2.04
CA THR A 273 40.63 19.45 -1.72
C THR A 273 40.11 20.38 -0.67
N GLN A 274 38.90 20.93 -0.87
CA GLN A 274 38.23 21.87 0.05
C GLN A 274 37.11 21.21 0.82
N SER A 275 36.75 21.82 1.95
CA SER A 275 35.53 21.44 2.66
C SER A 275 34.31 21.74 1.81
N GLY A 276 33.44 20.74 1.62
CA GLY A 276 32.28 20.79 0.73
C GLY A 276 32.50 20.15 -0.62
N ASP A 277 33.75 19.78 -0.98
CA ASP A 277 34.00 18.98 -2.19
C ASP A 277 33.33 17.60 -2.08
N VAL A 278 32.93 17.05 -3.22
CA VAL A 278 32.26 15.76 -3.32
C VAL A 278 33.04 14.82 -4.23
N ILE A 279 33.41 13.67 -3.68
CA ILE A 279 34.12 12.63 -4.41
C ILE A 279 33.10 11.55 -4.79
N ALA A 280 32.87 11.36 -6.10
CA ALA A 280 31.96 10.35 -6.59
C ALA A 280 32.68 9.02 -6.83
N VAL A 281 32.19 7.96 -6.18
CA VAL A 281 32.65 6.60 -6.39
C VAL A 281 31.59 5.84 -7.17
N LYS A 282 31.91 5.46 -8.39
CA LYS A 282 30.97 4.86 -9.34
C LYS A 282 30.51 3.47 -8.89
N ALA A 283 29.22 3.17 -9.11
CA ALA A 283 28.58 1.89 -8.87
C ALA A 283 28.73 1.35 -7.43
N LYS A 284 28.88 2.26 -6.44
CA LYS A 284 28.95 1.95 -5.00
C LYS A 284 27.71 2.44 -4.22
N GLY A 285 26.68 2.87 -4.94
CA GLY A 285 25.36 3.21 -4.38
C GLY A 285 24.46 2.00 -4.19
N MET A 286 23.17 2.22 -4.09
CA MET A 286 22.13 1.19 -3.98
C MET A 286 21.91 0.47 -5.30
N SER A 287 21.53 -0.78 -5.24
CA SER A 287 21.03 -1.52 -6.40
C SER A 287 19.72 -0.91 -6.89
N LYS A 288 19.51 -0.94 -8.19
CA LYS A 288 18.25 -0.48 -8.81
C LYS A 288 17.21 -1.60 -8.75
N LEU A 289 16.04 -1.32 -8.25
CA LEU A 289 14.94 -2.30 -8.18
C LEU A 289 14.49 -2.76 -9.58
N ARG A 290 14.59 -1.87 -10.58
CA ARG A 290 14.24 -2.15 -11.98
C ARG A 290 15.38 -1.71 -12.89
N GLY A 291 15.76 -2.55 -13.83
CA GLY A 291 16.71 -2.20 -14.89
C GLY A 291 18.17 -2.59 -14.68
N GLY A 292 18.52 -3.14 -13.52
CA GLY A 292 19.88 -3.58 -13.22
C GLY A 292 20.89 -2.44 -12.99
N GLY A 293 22.06 -2.77 -12.44
CA GLY A 293 23.11 -1.83 -12.07
C GLY A 293 22.89 -1.18 -10.70
N ARG A 294 23.81 -0.32 -10.33
CA ARG A 294 23.83 0.39 -9.03
C ARG A 294 24.00 1.88 -9.26
N GLY A 295 23.55 2.67 -8.30
CA GLY A 295 23.87 4.09 -8.20
C GLY A 295 25.31 4.33 -7.76
N ASP A 296 25.64 5.57 -7.50
CA ASP A 296 26.96 6.01 -7.09
C ASP A 296 27.01 6.32 -5.58
N LEU A 297 28.19 6.27 -5.00
CA LEU A 297 28.45 6.76 -3.66
C LEU A 297 29.12 8.13 -3.75
N TYR A 298 28.59 9.09 -3.02
CA TYR A 298 29.10 10.45 -2.92
C TYR A 298 29.72 10.69 -1.52
N ALA A 299 31.05 10.83 -1.48
CA ALA A 299 31.77 11.17 -0.27
C ALA A 299 31.88 12.69 -0.16
N HIS A 300 31.20 13.27 0.83
CA HIS A 300 31.23 14.71 1.12
C HIS A 300 32.38 15.00 2.06
N VAL A 301 33.35 15.76 1.56
CA VAL A 301 34.56 16.09 2.31
C VAL A 301 34.30 17.21 3.31
N SER A 302 34.66 16.97 4.56
CA SER A 302 34.78 17.99 5.60
C SER A 302 36.21 18.07 6.06
N VAL A 303 36.87 19.20 5.81
CA VAL A 303 38.27 19.39 6.20
C VAL A 303 38.34 19.74 7.69
N GLU A 304 39.05 18.92 8.45
CA GLU A 304 39.28 19.13 9.86
C GLU A 304 40.52 19.94 10.11
N VAL A 305 40.36 21.05 10.84
CA VAL A 305 41.44 21.85 11.35
C VAL A 305 41.72 21.46 12.80
N PRO A 306 42.98 21.09 13.17
CA PRO A 306 43.28 20.68 14.54
C PRO A 306 43.07 21.83 15.53
N SER A 307 42.28 21.55 16.57
CA SER A 307 41.93 22.53 17.59
C SER A 307 42.95 22.61 18.74
N LYS A 308 43.73 21.57 18.98
CA LYS A 308 44.76 21.50 20.04
C LYS A 308 46.11 21.31 19.37
N LEU A 309 46.96 22.34 19.44
CA LEU A 309 48.27 22.33 18.86
C LEU A 309 49.35 22.35 19.93
N SER A 310 50.37 21.53 19.80
CA SER A 310 51.60 21.65 20.54
C SER A 310 52.36 22.91 20.12
N LYS A 311 53.32 23.34 20.93
CA LYS A 311 54.15 24.50 20.60
C LYS A 311 54.88 24.32 19.26
N LYS A 312 55.39 23.15 19.01
CA LYS A 312 56.07 22.79 17.74
C LYS A 312 55.16 22.92 16.53
N GLU A 313 53.95 22.35 16.61
CA GLU A 313 52.96 22.42 15.53
C GLU A 313 52.52 23.88 15.27
N SER A 314 52.29 24.64 16.33
CA SER A 314 51.95 26.06 16.23
C SER A 314 53.07 26.86 15.50
N ASP A 315 54.34 26.57 15.83
CA ASP A 315 55.47 27.28 15.25
C ASP A 315 55.64 26.90 13.73
N LEU A 316 55.44 25.63 13.38
CA LEU A 316 55.44 25.17 11.98
C LEU A 316 54.30 25.80 11.16
N LEU A 317 53.09 25.88 11.73
CA LEU A 317 51.97 26.55 11.08
C LEU A 317 52.21 28.04 10.88
N LYS A 318 52.82 28.75 11.83
CA LYS A 318 53.21 30.15 11.68
C LYS A 318 54.26 30.37 10.59
N GLU A 319 55.21 29.46 10.50
CA GLU A 319 56.22 29.49 9.44
C GLU A 319 55.54 29.27 8.07
N PHE A 320 54.67 28.30 7.98
CA PHE A 320 53.89 28.03 6.74
C PHE A 320 53.05 29.26 6.34
N ALA A 321 52.33 29.88 7.31
CA ALA A 321 51.54 31.08 7.07
C ALA A 321 52.40 32.26 6.53
N LYS A 322 53.65 32.41 7.02
CA LYS A 322 54.60 33.42 6.51
C LYS A 322 55.01 33.14 5.06
N LEU A 323 55.30 31.85 4.72
CA LEU A 323 55.66 31.46 3.39
C LEU A 323 54.56 31.74 2.36
N ARG A 324 53.31 31.62 2.80
CA ARG A 324 52.11 31.91 2.00
C ARG A 324 51.68 33.38 2.04
N SER A 325 52.36 34.24 2.83
CA SER A 325 51.95 35.60 3.05
C SER A 325 50.50 35.75 3.62
N GLU A 326 50.06 34.77 4.39
CA GLU A 326 48.76 34.73 5.07
C GLU A 326 48.79 35.25 6.48
N ASP A 327 49.97 35.65 6.98
CA ASP A 327 50.20 36.27 8.30
C ASP A 327 49.57 37.67 8.41
N LYS A 328 49.26 38.31 7.27
CA LYS A 328 48.54 39.59 7.21
C LYS A 328 47.11 39.29 6.75
N SER A 329 46.13 39.37 7.66
CA SER A 329 44.73 39.14 7.36
C SER A 329 44.24 40.05 6.23
N SER A 330 44.20 39.55 5.00
CA SER A 330 43.46 40.19 3.93
C SER A 330 42.00 39.72 4.04
N ASN A 331 41.11 40.63 4.46
CA ASN A 331 39.66 40.39 4.41
C ASN A 331 39.18 40.25 2.96
N LYS A 332 39.35 39.07 2.38
CA LYS A 332 38.67 38.72 1.12
C LYS A 332 37.27 38.25 1.49
N MET A 333 36.32 39.17 1.48
CA MET A 333 34.91 38.81 1.52
C MET A 333 34.58 38.08 0.19
N LYS A 334 34.16 36.81 0.28
CA LYS A 334 33.58 36.11 -0.86
C LYS A 334 32.22 36.74 -1.17
N SER A 335 32.01 37.13 -2.43
CA SER A 335 30.71 37.63 -2.88
C SER A 335 29.69 36.48 -2.93
N ASN A 336 28.49 36.69 -2.40
CA ASN A 336 27.39 35.73 -2.45
C ASN A 336 26.90 35.37 -3.89
N LYS A 337 27.58 35.84 -4.91
CA LYS A 337 27.20 35.62 -6.32
C LYS A 337 27.85 34.38 -6.97
N GLU A 338 28.81 33.75 -6.31
CA GLU A 338 29.54 32.60 -6.90
C GLU A 338 28.99 31.23 -6.47
N ASP A 339 28.12 31.15 -5.44
CA ASP A 339 27.50 29.91 -5.00
C ASP A 339 26.08 29.75 -5.58
N GLY A 340 26.00 29.81 -6.91
CA GLY A 340 24.78 29.49 -7.62
C GLY A 340 24.56 27.97 -7.73
N GLN A 341 23.49 27.52 -7.09
CA GLN A 341 22.79 26.25 -7.29
C GLN A 341 23.29 25.01 -6.50
N GLY A 342 22.58 24.66 -5.46
CA GLY A 342 22.19 23.27 -5.22
C GLY A 342 22.59 22.62 -3.90
N SER A 343 23.41 23.22 -3.01
CA SER A 343 23.89 22.47 -1.82
C SER A 343 23.22 22.81 -0.48
N ALA A 344 22.54 23.95 -0.37
CA ALA A 344 22.00 24.41 0.92
C ALA A 344 20.90 23.52 1.51
N GLY A 345 20.11 22.82 0.69
CA GLY A 345 19.04 21.94 1.15
C GLY A 345 19.52 20.58 1.64
N PHE A 346 20.60 20.07 1.05
CA PHE A 346 21.13 18.74 1.37
C PHE A 346 22.03 18.79 2.61
N PHE A 347 22.92 19.77 2.70
CA PHE A 347 23.74 19.99 3.91
C PHE A 347 22.93 20.31 5.16
N GLY A 348 21.75 20.92 5.03
CA GLY A 348 20.82 21.13 6.14
C GLY A 348 20.32 19.81 6.71
N LYS A 349 19.87 18.90 5.87
CA LYS A 349 19.40 17.56 6.28
C LYS A 349 20.54 16.67 6.79
N PHE A 350 21.71 16.75 6.16
CA PHE A 350 22.91 16.02 6.60
C PHE A 350 23.37 16.47 8.01
N LYS A 351 23.33 17.77 8.28
CA LYS A 351 23.71 18.32 9.57
C LYS A 351 22.71 17.99 10.70
N GLU A 352 21.44 17.80 10.38
CA GLU A 352 20.42 17.34 11.33
C GLU A 352 20.55 15.85 11.66
N ALA A 353 20.84 15.01 10.67
CA ALA A 353 20.98 13.56 10.85
C ALA A 353 22.19 13.15 11.71
N PHE A 354 23.27 13.96 11.69
CA PHE A 354 24.51 13.68 12.47
C PHE A 354 24.71 14.58 13.69
N ARG A 355 23.66 15.23 14.21
CA ARG A 355 23.74 16.16 15.35
C ARG A 355 23.27 15.56 16.67
N ASN A 356 23.18 14.25 16.79
CA ASN A 356 22.96 13.58 18.08
C ASN A 356 24.25 12.99 18.63
#